data_755af1a043bb9cbc60b2f35003656a86
#
_entry.id   755af1a043bb9cbc60b2f35003656a86
#
_cell.length_a   1.000
_cell.length_b   1.000
_cell.length_c   1.000
_cell.angle_alpha   90.00
_cell.angle_beta   90.00
_cell.angle_gamma   90.00
#
_symmetry.space_group_name_H-M   'P 1'
#
loop_
_entity.id
_entity.type
_entity.pdbx_description
1 polymer ?
#
loop_
_entity_poly.entity_id
_entity_poly.type
_entity_poly.pdbx_seq_one_letter_code
_entity_poly.pdbx_strand_id
1 'polypeptide(L)'
;FTTAIGSYEPILGQDIDGDGHIGVDLGSLTDITTDTVSHRLKVDAAGSLYIWDGSDSSSLLAIKDAAGGSPSMKSSFGEAGDDFSYSMDPIAVAKIDDHYRVAIKHTDTFKFDGTTETNVNWELYKIDDEGEIDWSGQIWTESITSWEDEFDLDLNGDGDKSGQVSLTNRNTDTTGAILASEGANGALYIVDGNTQIAINDSWIESSSNWGDGSYSSTAIAASEVNNNGTDDDTTDDYYQVAVKNSNSWTDWQTDQKTTSEDWQIYAIYASG
;
A
#
# COMPACT_ATOMS: atom_id res chain seq x y z
N PHE A 1 16.30 22.54 -9.78
CA PHE A 1 15.33 23.52 -10.33
C PHE A 1 13.99 23.17 -9.72
N THR A 2 13.35 24.12 -9.02
CA THR A 2 11.99 23.90 -8.50
C THR A 2 10.98 24.14 -9.61
N THR A 3 9.98 23.24 -9.74
CA THR A 3 8.85 23.42 -10.65
C THR A 3 7.68 24.13 -9.96
N ALA A 4 7.70 24.24 -8.63
CA ALA A 4 6.65 24.85 -7.83
C ALA A 4 7.04 26.28 -7.38
N ILE A 5 7.27 27.20 -8.34
CA ILE A 5 7.72 28.56 -7.99
C ILE A 5 6.67 29.33 -7.20
N GLY A 6 5.37 29.08 -7.45
CA GLY A 6 4.28 29.73 -6.74
C GLY A 6 4.33 29.54 -5.22
N SER A 7 4.89 28.44 -4.70
CA SER A 7 5.05 28.24 -3.25
C SER A 7 6.06 29.20 -2.59
N TYR A 8 6.95 29.83 -3.36
CA TYR A 8 7.93 30.81 -2.90
C TYR A 8 7.46 32.27 -3.03
N GLU A 9 6.46 32.54 -3.81
CA GLU A 9 5.93 33.87 -4.07
C GLU A 9 5.45 34.60 -2.82
N PRO A 10 4.74 33.95 -1.86
CA PRO A 10 4.35 34.60 -0.62
C PRO A 10 5.56 35.08 0.21
N ILE A 11 6.68 34.35 0.14
CA ILE A 11 7.93 34.70 0.83
C ILE A 11 8.56 35.94 0.18
N LEU A 12 8.49 36.03 -1.13
CA LEU A 12 9.10 37.12 -1.92
C LEU A 12 8.13 38.28 -2.14
N GLY A 13 6.82 38.09 -1.87
CA GLY A 13 5.80 39.10 -2.04
C GLY A 13 5.59 39.52 -3.51
N GLN A 14 5.90 38.66 -4.46
CA GLN A 14 5.83 38.91 -5.89
C GLN A 14 5.25 37.74 -6.66
N ASP A 15 4.39 38.02 -7.63
CA ASP A 15 3.97 37.10 -8.68
C ASP A 15 5.14 36.86 -9.63
N ILE A 16 5.80 35.70 -9.52
CA ILE A 16 7.02 35.37 -10.25
C ILE A 16 6.72 34.54 -11.50
N ASP A 17 5.68 33.70 -11.44
CA ASP A 17 5.26 32.88 -12.58
C ASP A 17 4.33 33.63 -13.54
N GLY A 18 3.79 34.77 -13.10
CA GLY A 18 2.99 35.66 -13.94
C GLY A 18 1.53 35.20 -14.10
N ASP A 19 1.03 34.40 -13.18
CA ASP A 19 -0.35 33.89 -13.20
C ASP A 19 -1.37 34.90 -12.67
N GLY A 20 -0.89 36.03 -12.08
CA GLY A 20 -1.71 37.11 -11.52
C GLY A 20 -2.01 36.95 -10.03
N HIS A 21 -1.47 35.95 -9.38
CA HIS A 21 -1.59 35.68 -7.97
C HIS A 21 -0.22 35.71 -7.27
N ILE A 22 -0.21 35.96 -5.97
CA ILE A 22 0.98 35.75 -5.15
C ILE A 22 0.73 34.47 -4.35
N GLY A 23 1.48 33.42 -4.69
CA GLY A 23 1.28 32.06 -4.19
C GLY A 23 0.60 31.17 -5.20
N VAL A 24 0.31 29.95 -4.80
CA VAL A 24 -0.33 28.98 -5.70
C VAL A 24 -1.82 29.33 -5.89
N ASP A 25 -2.24 29.55 -7.13
CA ASP A 25 -3.67 29.75 -7.43
C ASP A 25 -4.45 28.45 -7.21
N LEU A 26 -5.35 28.44 -6.19
CA LEU A 26 -6.23 27.31 -5.91
C LEU A 26 -7.10 26.92 -7.13
N GLY A 27 -7.44 27.89 -7.99
CA GLY A 27 -8.23 27.65 -9.19
C GLY A 27 -7.47 26.86 -10.27
N SER A 28 -6.13 26.88 -10.23
CA SER A 28 -5.27 26.14 -11.15
C SER A 28 -5.02 24.68 -10.70
N LEU A 29 -5.38 24.34 -9.46
CA LEU A 29 -5.16 23.00 -8.90
C LEU A 29 -6.34 22.09 -9.15
N THR A 30 -6.03 20.84 -9.47
CA THR A 30 -7.01 19.77 -9.62
C THR A 30 -7.08 18.93 -8.35
N ASP A 31 -8.29 18.66 -7.86
CA ASP A 31 -8.48 17.71 -6.76
C ASP A 31 -8.19 16.29 -7.22
N ILE A 32 -7.34 15.59 -6.48
CA ILE A 32 -7.09 14.15 -6.64
C ILE A 32 -8.15 13.40 -5.85
N THR A 33 -8.32 13.76 -4.57
CA THR A 33 -9.35 13.18 -3.71
C THR A 33 -10.69 13.84 -4.01
N THR A 34 -11.68 13.06 -4.40
CA THR A 34 -13.02 13.55 -4.76
C THR A 34 -14.00 13.55 -3.59
N ASP A 35 -13.63 12.98 -2.45
CA ASP A 35 -14.47 12.87 -1.27
C ASP A 35 -14.38 14.12 -0.36
N THR A 36 -15.38 14.32 0.51
CA THR A 36 -15.53 15.50 1.39
C THR A 36 -14.75 15.35 2.69
N VAL A 37 -13.51 14.88 2.60
CA VAL A 37 -12.61 14.77 3.77
C VAL A 37 -12.06 16.15 4.19
N SER A 38 -11.60 16.25 5.43
CA SER A 38 -11.09 17.49 6.01
C SER A 38 -9.82 18.02 5.31
N HIS A 39 -9.04 17.12 4.71
CA HIS A 39 -7.84 17.45 3.95
C HIS A 39 -7.95 16.88 2.54
N ARG A 40 -7.54 17.66 1.55
CA ARG A 40 -7.58 17.24 0.14
C ARG A 40 -6.20 17.24 -0.46
N LEU A 41 -5.94 16.20 -1.24
CA LEU A 41 -4.75 16.14 -2.07
C LEU A 41 -5.06 16.81 -3.41
N LYS A 42 -4.22 17.79 -3.78
CA LYS A 42 -4.34 18.55 -5.02
C LYS A 42 -3.08 18.44 -5.86
N VAL A 43 -3.21 18.61 -7.16
CA VAL A 43 -2.10 18.58 -8.11
C VAL A 43 -2.17 19.79 -9.05
N ASP A 44 -0.99 20.38 -9.34
CA ASP A 44 -0.84 21.41 -10.36
C ASP A 44 -0.59 20.80 -11.77
N ALA A 45 -0.56 21.66 -12.78
CA ALA A 45 -0.28 21.24 -14.15
C ALA A 45 1.13 20.65 -14.37
N ALA A 46 2.07 20.92 -13.45
CA ALA A 46 3.42 20.37 -13.48
C ALA A 46 3.54 19.02 -12.75
N GLY A 47 2.48 18.59 -12.07
CA GLY A 47 2.45 17.34 -11.29
C GLY A 47 2.92 17.50 -9.84
N SER A 48 3.12 18.73 -9.35
CA SER A 48 3.44 18.99 -7.96
C SER A 48 2.21 18.76 -7.08
N LEU A 49 2.41 18.14 -5.92
CA LEU A 49 1.33 17.79 -5.00
C LEU A 49 1.23 18.78 -3.84
N TYR A 50 0.00 19.04 -3.44
CA TYR A 50 -0.33 19.95 -2.35
C TYR A 50 -1.38 19.33 -1.44
N ILE A 51 -1.25 19.58 -0.14
CA ILE A 51 -2.25 19.26 0.87
C ILE A 51 -3.03 20.54 1.17
N TRP A 52 -4.36 20.48 1.13
CA TRP A 52 -5.23 21.61 1.41
C TRP A 52 -6.25 21.23 2.49
N ASP A 53 -6.35 22.05 3.55
CA ASP A 53 -7.24 21.83 4.68
C ASP A 53 -8.67 22.36 4.47
N GLY A 54 -8.97 22.90 3.29
CA GLY A 54 -10.32 23.35 2.94
C GLY A 54 -10.63 24.80 3.31
N SER A 55 -9.72 25.53 3.98
CA SER A 55 -10.01 26.88 4.46
C SER A 55 -9.78 27.96 3.39
N ASP A 56 -8.53 28.20 3.00
CA ASP A 56 -8.15 29.19 2.00
C ASP A 56 -6.80 28.87 1.35
N SER A 57 -6.29 29.75 0.48
CA SER A 57 -5.02 29.54 -0.19
C SER A 57 -3.80 29.55 0.75
N SER A 58 -3.92 30.16 1.92
CA SER A 58 -2.84 30.21 2.91
C SER A 58 -2.66 28.89 3.67
N SER A 59 -3.64 27.99 3.58
CA SER A 59 -3.59 26.65 4.16
C SER A 59 -3.04 25.58 3.22
N LEU A 60 -2.56 25.99 2.05
CA LEU A 60 -2.01 25.08 1.06
C LEU A 60 -0.57 24.71 1.42
N LEU A 61 -0.32 23.43 1.66
CA LEU A 61 0.97 22.88 2.01
C LEU A 61 1.58 22.13 0.81
N ALA A 62 2.66 22.65 0.24
CA ALA A 62 3.36 21.97 -0.85
C ALA A 62 4.12 20.75 -0.32
N ILE A 63 3.99 19.60 -0.98
CA ILE A 63 4.78 18.40 -0.68
C ILE A 63 6.15 18.53 -1.33
N LYS A 64 7.22 18.38 -0.54
CA LYS A 64 8.61 18.59 -0.97
C LYS A 64 9.54 17.55 -0.36
N ASP A 65 10.68 17.33 -1.00
CA ASP A 65 11.81 16.62 -0.43
C ASP A 65 12.67 17.53 0.46
N ALA A 66 13.65 16.97 1.16
CA ALA A 66 14.58 17.72 2.02
C ALA A 66 15.40 18.79 1.27
N ALA A 67 15.49 18.73 -0.05
CA ALA A 67 16.12 19.74 -0.89
C ALA A 67 15.15 20.86 -1.34
N GLY A 68 13.86 20.75 -0.95
CA GLY A 68 12.78 21.67 -1.34
C GLY A 68 12.23 21.42 -2.74
N GLY A 69 12.59 20.31 -3.38
CA GLY A 69 12.05 19.89 -4.66
C GLY A 69 10.69 19.22 -4.51
N SER A 70 9.82 19.36 -5.52
CA SER A 70 8.59 18.57 -5.59
C SER A 70 8.91 17.16 -6.12
N PRO A 71 8.75 16.11 -5.30
CA PRO A 71 9.02 14.75 -5.76
C PRO A 71 7.96 14.33 -6.78
N SER A 72 8.37 13.50 -7.75
CA SER A 72 7.43 12.90 -8.68
C SER A 72 6.73 11.73 -8.00
N MET A 73 5.53 11.97 -7.49
CA MET A 73 4.66 10.95 -6.90
C MET A 73 3.59 10.46 -7.87
N LYS A 74 3.69 10.85 -9.14
CA LYS A 74 2.83 10.37 -10.22
C LYS A 74 3.71 10.02 -11.41
N SER A 75 3.65 8.76 -11.83
CA SER A 75 4.37 8.30 -13.01
C SER A 75 3.61 7.17 -13.70
N SER A 76 3.85 7.00 -14.98
CA SER A 76 3.36 5.84 -15.72
C SER A 76 4.37 5.43 -16.77
N PHE A 77 4.40 4.15 -17.07
CA PHE A 77 5.21 3.56 -18.14
C PHE A 77 4.39 2.48 -18.85
N GLY A 78 4.51 2.41 -20.18
CA GLY A 78 3.72 1.51 -21.01
C GLY A 78 2.30 2.03 -21.27
N GLU A 79 1.65 1.45 -22.28
CA GLU A 79 0.27 1.77 -22.67
C GLU A 79 -0.63 0.54 -22.48
N ALA A 80 -1.95 0.80 -22.46
CA ALA A 80 -2.92 -0.29 -22.45
C ALA A 80 -2.77 -1.14 -23.71
N GLY A 81 -2.27 -2.36 -23.55
CA GLY A 81 -1.98 -3.26 -24.66
C GLY A 81 -0.54 -3.75 -24.72
N ASP A 82 0.39 -3.06 -24.03
CA ASP A 82 1.77 -3.49 -23.90
C ASP A 82 1.90 -4.76 -23.04
N ASP A 83 3.00 -5.47 -23.20
CA ASP A 83 3.30 -6.67 -22.40
C ASP A 83 3.58 -6.33 -20.92
N PHE A 84 3.96 -5.08 -20.65
CA PHE A 84 4.14 -4.53 -19.32
C PHE A 84 3.68 -3.06 -19.28
N SER A 85 2.90 -2.71 -18.25
CA SER A 85 2.61 -1.32 -17.90
C SER A 85 2.67 -1.13 -16.40
N TYR A 86 3.04 0.07 -15.98
CA TYR A 86 3.15 0.50 -14.60
C TYR A 86 2.50 1.87 -14.42
N SER A 87 1.78 2.05 -13.33
CA SER A 87 1.36 3.38 -12.87
C SER A 87 1.62 3.56 -11.38
N MET A 88 1.92 4.79 -11.00
CA MET A 88 2.01 5.28 -9.64
C MET A 88 1.11 6.50 -9.54
N ASP A 89 0.04 6.38 -8.79
CA ASP A 89 -1.01 7.38 -8.71
C ASP A 89 -1.25 7.79 -7.25
N PRO A 90 -1.07 9.08 -6.89
CA PRO A 90 -1.51 9.59 -5.60
C PRO A 90 -3.04 9.54 -5.52
N ILE A 91 -3.57 9.06 -4.40
CA ILE A 91 -5.01 8.80 -4.24
C ILE A 91 -5.62 9.66 -3.15
N ALA A 92 -4.98 9.75 -1.98
CA ALA A 92 -5.58 10.40 -0.82
C ALA A 92 -4.54 10.98 0.13
N VAL A 93 -5.00 11.85 1.02
CA VAL A 93 -4.23 12.36 2.16
C VAL A 93 -5.09 12.34 3.42
N ALA A 94 -4.48 11.97 4.55
CA ALA A 94 -5.06 12.09 5.87
C ALA A 94 -4.11 12.80 6.83
N LYS A 95 -4.64 13.53 7.81
CA LYS A 95 -3.85 14.02 8.94
C LYS A 95 -3.99 13.04 10.09
N ILE A 96 -2.86 12.46 10.50
CA ILE A 96 -2.77 11.45 11.55
C ILE A 96 -1.86 12.03 12.64
N ASP A 97 -2.43 12.32 13.81
CA ASP A 97 -1.74 12.96 14.92
C ASP A 97 -1.07 14.31 14.49
N ASP A 98 0.26 14.34 14.45
CA ASP A 98 1.07 15.51 14.17
C ASP A 98 1.68 15.53 12.74
N HIS A 99 1.27 14.61 11.86
CA HIS A 99 1.78 14.53 10.50
C HIS A 99 0.69 14.17 9.49
N TYR A 100 1.02 14.23 8.21
CA TYR A 100 0.14 13.76 7.15
C TYR A 100 0.63 12.42 6.60
N ARG A 101 -0.33 11.60 6.15
CA ARG A 101 -0.08 10.42 5.33
C ARG A 101 -0.65 10.65 3.93
N VAL A 102 0.16 10.39 2.91
CA VAL A 102 -0.28 10.41 1.52
C VAL A 102 -0.25 8.99 0.99
N ALA A 103 -1.39 8.51 0.52
CA ALA A 103 -1.52 7.18 -0.07
C ALA A 103 -1.27 7.24 -1.57
N ILE A 104 -0.33 6.44 -2.04
CA ILE A 104 0.02 6.25 -3.45
C ILE A 104 -0.32 4.81 -3.84
N LYS A 105 -1.07 4.65 -4.93
CA LYS A 105 -1.39 3.36 -5.51
C LYS A 105 -0.42 3.04 -6.64
N HIS A 106 0.24 1.91 -6.54
CA HIS A 106 1.07 1.33 -7.59
C HIS A 106 0.28 0.24 -8.31
N THR A 107 0.27 0.25 -9.62
CA THR A 107 -0.39 -0.77 -10.42
C THR A 107 0.56 -1.27 -11.49
N ASP A 108 0.93 -2.53 -11.41
CA ASP A 108 1.72 -3.25 -12.39
C ASP A 108 0.83 -4.19 -13.19
N THR A 109 0.89 -4.11 -14.49
CA THR A 109 0.15 -5.02 -15.37
C THR A 109 1.13 -5.75 -16.27
N PHE A 110 1.07 -7.07 -16.24
CA PHE A 110 1.89 -7.96 -17.05
C PHE A 110 1.00 -8.77 -18.00
N LYS A 111 1.45 -8.91 -19.25
CA LYS A 111 0.81 -9.81 -20.21
C LYS A 111 1.81 -10.89 -20.60
N PHE A 112 1.45 -12.11 -20.36
CA PHE A 112 2.22 -13.26 -20.74
C PHE A 112 1.30 -14.36 -21.28
N ASP A 113 1.61 -14.86 -22.48
CA ASP A 113 0.90 -15.97 -23.15
C ASP A 113 -0.64 -15.81 -23.18
N GLY A 114 -1.09 -14.58 -23.47
CA GLY A 114 -2.51 -14.24 -23.54
C GLY A 114 -3.23 -14.05 -22.21
N THR A 115 -2.52 -14.20 -21.10
CA THR A 115 -3.01 -13.91 -19.75
C THR A 115 -2.57 -12.52 -19.33
N THR A 116 -3.46 -11.76 -18.69
CA THR A 116 -3.13 -10.47 -18.07
C THR A 116 -3.17 -10.64 -16.56
N GLU A 117 -2.08 -10.30 -15.90
CA GLU A 117 -1.97 -10.23 -14.45
C GLU A 117 -1.80 -8.78 -14.04
N THR A 118 -2.50 -8.37 -12.98
CA THR A 118 -2.40 -7.02 -12.42
C THR A 118 -2.09 -7.13 -10.93
N ASN A 119 -0.99 -6.53 -10.52
CA ASN A 119 -0.60 -6.41 -9.13
C ASN A 119 -0.86 -4.97 -8.68
N VAL A 120 -1.42 -4.84 -7.49
CA VAL A 120 -1.65 -3.55 -6.84
C VAL A 120 -0.91 -3.55 -5.52
N ASN A 121 -0.07 -2.55 -5.32
CA ASN A 121 0.62 -2.28 -4.09
C ASN A 121 0.39 -0.83 -3.67
N TRP A 122 0.63 -0.54 -2.42
CA TRP A 122 0.43 0.78 -1.85
C TRP A 122 1.67 1.28 -1.15
N GLU A 123 1.85 2.58 -1.23
CA GLU A 123 2.92 3.28 -0.55
C GLU A 123 2.32 4.44 0.24
N LEU A 124 2.67 4.52 1.52
CA LEU A 124 2.20 5.57 2.42
C LEU A 124 3.38 6.45 2.79
N TYR A 125 3.39 7.68 2.28
CA TYR A 125 4.39 8.67 2.63
C TYR A 125 4.01 9.39 3.90
N LYS A 126 4.98 9.60 4.78
CA LYS A 126 4.85 10.47 5.94
C LYS A 126 5.33 11.87 5.58
N ILE A 127 4.48 12.87 5.80
CA ILE A 127 4.74 14.28 5.50
C ILE A 127 4.60 15.07 6.81
N ASP A 128 5.57 15.91 7.12
CA ASP A 128 5.52 16.77 8.29
C ASP A 128 4.64 18.03 8.10
N ASP A 129 4.50 18.85 9.15
CA ASP A 129 3.71 20.09 9.10
C ASP A 129 4.32 21.17 8.18
N GLU A 130 5.57 21.04 7.77
CA GLU A 130 6.25 21.90 6.79
C GLU A 130 6.15 21.37 5.35
N GLY A 131 5.50 20.23 5.16
CA GLY A 131 5.32 19.57 3.86
C GLY A 131 6.52 18.73 3.42
N GLU A 132 7.50 18.48 4.29
CA GLU A 132 8.68 17.69 3.95
C GLU A 132 8.40 16.17 4.13
N ILE A 133 8.90 15.36 3.19
CA ILE A 133 8.76 13.92 3.24
C ILE A 133 9.75 13.34 4.25
N ASP A 134 9.23 12.62 5.24
CA ASP A 134 10.01 11.75 6.11
C ASP A 134 10.14 10.36 5.46
N TRP A 135 11.22 10.16 4.72
CA TRP A 135 11.51 8.88 4.04
C TRP A 135 11.67 7.70 5.00
N SER A 136 12.03 7.95 6.27
CA SER A 136 12.16 6.89 7.27
C SER A 136 10.81 6.38 7.76
N GLY A 137 9.76 7.17 7.57
CA GLY A 137 8.39 6.83 7.93
C GLY A 137 7.55 6.30 6.77
N GLN A 138 8.16 5.99 5.63
CA GLN A 138 7.51 5.40 4.46
C GLN A 138 7.11 3.95 4.75
N ILE A 139 5.91 3.58 4.31
CA ILE A 139 5.35 2.23 4.49
C ILE A 139 4.95 1.67 3.13
N TRP A 140 5.39 0.45 2.82
CA TRP A 140 4.91 -0.34 1.70
C TRP A 140 3.95 -1.41 2.18
N THR A 141 2.84 -1.58 1.50
CA THR A 141 1.85 -2.62 1.84
C THR A 141 1.14 -3.14 0.59
N GLU A 142 0.78 -4.41 0.61
CA GLU A 142 -0.04 -5.04 -0.43
C GLU A 142 -1.54 -4.83 -0.18
N SER A 143 -1.93 -4.45 1.05
CA SER A 143 -3.30 -4.11 1.41
C SER A 143 -3.38 -2.73 2.06
N ILE A 144 -4.28 -1.88 1.56
CA ILE A 144 -4.55 -0.55 2.11
C ILE A 144 -5.68 -0.56 3.14
N THR A 145 -6.43 -1.65 3.24
CA THR A 145 -7.68 -1.72 4.00
C THR A 145 -7.51 -1.29 5.46
N SER A 146 -6.43 -1.72 6.13
CA SER A 146 -6.18 -1.34 7.53
C SER A 146 -5.98 0.17 7.75
N TRP A 147 -5.78 0.94 6.67
CA TRP A 147 -5.57 2.38 6.69
C TRP A 147 -6.83 3.19 6.33
N GLU A 148 -7.87 2.55 5.80
CA GLU A 148 -9.08 3.22 5.30
C GLU A 148 -9.82 4.00 6.39
N ASP A 149 -9.85 3.48 7.62
CA ASP A 149 -10.42 4.18 8.78
C ASP A 149 -9.68 5.49 9.08
N GLU A 150 -8.35 5.50 8.96
CA GLU A 150 -7.53 6.70 9.19
C GLU A 150 -7.71 7.75 8.08
N PHE A 151 -7.94 7.30 6.85
CA PHE A 151 -8.22 8.18 5.72
C PHE A 151 -9.70 8.59 5.62
N ASP A 152 -10.60 7.89 6.31
CA ASP A 152 -12.08 7.99 6.15
C ASP A 152 -12.52 7.82 4.68
N LEU A 153 -11.82 6.96 3.95
CA LEU A 153 -12.02 6.72 2.52
C LEU A 153 -11.97 5.23 2.21
N ASP A 154 -12.86 4.78 1.33
CA ASP A 154 -12.75 3.48 0.66
C ASP A 154 -11.65 3.58 -0.42
N LEU A 155 -10.44 3.21 -0.06
CA LEU A 155 -9.26 3.34 -0.91
C LEU A 155 -9.10 2.17 -1.88
N ASN A 156 -9.54 0.99 -1.47
CA ASN A 156 -9.46 -0.24 -2.28
C ASN A 156 -10.65 -0.43 -3.20
N GLY A 157 -11.79 0.25 -2.94
CA GLY A 157 -12.99 0.22 -3.75
C GLY A 157 -13.94 -0.93 -3.41
N ASP A 158 -13.85 -1.52 -2.20
CA ASP A 158 -14.71 -2.63 -1.76
C ASP A 158 -16.06 -2.17 -1.15
N GLY A 159 -16.22 -0.86 -0.92
CA GLY A 159 -17.41 -0.23 -0.39
C GLY A 159 -17.42 -0.08 1.14
N ASP A 160 -16.35 -0.46 1.82
CA ASP A 160 -16.15 -0.29 3.28
C ASP A 160 -15.01 0.71 3.55
N LYS A 161 -15.17 1.53 4.58
CA LYS A 161 -14.14 2.48 5.06
C LYS A 161 -13.66 2.14 6.47
N SER A 162 -14.15 1.03 7.04
CA SER A 162 -13.95 0.75 8.47
C SER A 162 -12.54 0.22 8.80
N GLY A 163 -11.69 0.04 7.81
CA GLY A 163 -10.40 -0.65 7.98
C GLY A 163 -10.55 -2.12 8.34
N GLN A 164 -11.79 -2.62 8.40
CA GLN A 164 -12.07 -4.02 8.67
C GLN A 164 -12.29 -4.78 7.36
N VAL A 165 -11.43 -5.73 7.10
CA VAL A 165 -11.52 -6.56 5.92
C VAL A 165 -12.56 -7.64 6.10
N SER A 166 -13.40 -7.86 5.09
CA SER A 166 -14.28 -9.03 5.07
C SER A 166 -13.45 -10.28 4.79
N LEU A 167 -13.10 -11.00 5.85
CA LEU A 167 -12.17 -12.11 5.81
C LEU A 167 -12.87 -13.46 5.68
N THR A 168 -12.28 -14.34 4.89
CA THR A 168 -12.64 -15.74 4.79
C THR A 168 -11.62 -16.59 5.53
N ASN A 169 -12.06 -17.34 6.53
CA ASN A 169 -11.19 -18.24 7.28
C ASN A 169 -10.62 -19.33 6.38
N ARG A 170 -9.32 -19.58 6.48
CA ARG A 170 -8.61 -20.62 5.72
C ARG A 170 -8.38 -21.89 6.54
N ASN A 171 -8.12 -21.77 7.83
CA ASN A 171 -7.98 -22.96 8.69
C ASN A 171 -9.34 -23.44 9.22
N THR A 172 -9.44 -24.73 9.41
CA THR A 172 -10.66 -25.39 9.91
C THR A 172 -10.72 -25.40 11.44
N ASP A 173 -9.63 -25.13 12.12
CA ASP A 173 -9.60 -25.01 13.57
C ASP A 173 -9.98 -23.59 13.97
N THR A 174 -10.95 -23.43 14.86
CA THR A 174 -11.51 -22.15 15.29
C THR A 174 -11.11 -21.79 16.72
N THR A 175 -10.15 -22.51 17.29
CA THR A 175 -9.62 -22.21 18.63
C THR A 175 -8.31 -21.43 18.52
N GLY A 176 -8.30 -20.19 19.04
CA GLY A 176 -7.14 -19.29 19.00
C GLY A 176 -7.05 -18.46 17.69
N ALA A 177 -5.85 -18.10 17.33
CA ALA A 177 -5.58 -17.31 16.14
C ALA A 177 -5.96 -18.04 14.84
N ILE A 178 -6.64 -17.35 13.95
CA ILE A 178 -7.18 -17.90 12.70
C ILE A 178 -6.42 -17.28 11.53
N LEU A 179 -5.94 -18.10 10.61
CA LEU A 179 -5.49 -17.62 9.31
C LEU A 179 -6.72 -17.34 8.43
N ALA A 180 -6.77 -16.15 7.88
CA ALA A 180 -7.84 -15.70 7.01
C ALA A 180 -7.30 -14.96 5.78
N SER A 181 -8.11 -14.82 4.74
CA SER A 181 -7.76 -14.05 3.55
C SER A 181 -8.89 -13.14 3.11
N GLU A 182 -8.51 -12.03 2.51
CA GLU A 182 -9.42 -11.14 1.81
C GLU A 182 -9.81 -11.76 0.46
N GLY A 183 -11.02 -12.31 0.39
CA GLY A 183 -11.44 -13.05 -0.81
C GLY A 183 -10.62 -14.31 -1.10
N ALA A 184 -10.61 -14.75 -2.35
CA ALA A 184 -10.01 -16.03 -2.75
C ALA A 184 -8.49 -15.95 -2.97
N ASN A 185 -7.96 -14.77 -3.34
CA ASN A 185 -6.55 -14.54 -3.67
C ASN A 185 -6.03 -13.21 -3.07
N GLY A 186 -6.69 -12.73 -2.01
CA GLY A 186 -6.36 -11.46 -1.38
C GLY A 186 -5.28 -11.58 -0.31
N ALA A 187 -4.97 -10.44 0.30
CA ALA A 187 -4.01 -10.34 1.39
C ALA A 187 -4.36 -11.32 2.53
N LEU A 188 -3.32 -11.81 3.20
CA LEU A 188 -3.45 -12.73 4.33
C LEU A 188 -3.48 -11.97 5.65
N TYR A 189 -4.28 -12.51 6.57
CA TYR A 189 -4.42 -11.96 7.91
C TYR A 189 -4.38 -13.06 8.95
N ILE A 190 -3.87 -12.72 10.12
CA ILE A 190 -4.08 -13.46 11.35
C ILE A 190 -5.19 -12.75 12.11
N VAL A 191 -6.27 -13.48 12.42
CA VAL A 191 -7.41 -12.97 13.20
C VAL A 191 -7.33 -13.57 14.59
N ASP A 192 -7.18 -12.73 15.59
CA ASP A 192 -7.17 -13.10 16.99
C ASP A 192 -8.18 -12.25 17.76
N GLY A 193 -9.26 -12.87 18.18
CA GLY A 193 -10.40 -12.16 18.73
C GLY A 193 -10.96 -11.11 17.77
N ASN A 194 -10.81 -9.83 18.11
CA ASN A 194 -11.20 -8.68 17.29
C ASN A 194 -10.01 -8.04 16.55
N THR A 195 -8.80 -8.57 16.72
CA THR A 195 -7.59 -8.03 16.11
C THR A 195 -7.34 -8.71 14.77
N GLN A 196 -7.06 -7.92 13.75
CA GLN A 196 -6.66 -8.37 12.41
C GLN A 196 -5.23 -7.89 12.17
N ILE A 197 -4.30 -8.83 11.93
CA ILE A 197 -2.89 -8.55 11.68
C ILE A 197 -2.59 -8.94 10.24
N ALA A 198 -2.30 -7.95 9.39
CA ALA A 198 -1.93 -8.22 8.00
C ALA A 198 -0.58 -8.94 7.93
N ILE A 199 -0.47 -9.94 7.07
CA ILE A 199 0.79 -10.61 6.78
C ILE A 199 1.38 -9.98 5.54
N ASN A 200 2.44 -9.18 5.72
CA ASN A 200 3.06 -8.39 4.65
C ASN A 200 4.25 -9.09 3.97
N ASP A 201 4.37 -10.41 4.10
CA ASP A 201 5.45 -11.18 3.49
C ASP A 201 4.98 -11.91 2.23
N SER A 202 5.36 -11.40 1.07
CA SER A 202 5.02 -11.96 -0.26
C SER A 202 5.55 -13.38 -0.50
N TRP A 203 6.45 -13.89 0.35
CA TRP A 203 6.96 -15.26 0.25
C TRP A 203 6.06 -16.28 0.91
N ILE A 204 5.17 -15.86 1.81
CA ILE A 204 4.27 -16.75 2.53
C ILE A 204 3.18 -17.31 1.61
N GLU A 205 2.75 -16.53 0.60
CA GLU A 205 1.85 -17.02 -0.44
C GLU A 205 2.31 -16.53 -1.81
N SER A 206 2.80 -17.44 -2.63
CA SER A 206 3.29 -17.11 -3.96
C SER A 206 3.13 -18.31 -4.91
N SER A 207 3.04 -18.04 -6.18
CA SER A 207 3.07 -19.09 -7.19
C SER A 207 3.80 -18.63 -8.44
N SER A 208 4.49 -19.56 -9.09
CA SER A 208 5.12 -19.31 -10.38
C SER A 208 5.06 -20.55 -11.24
N ASN A 209 4.91 -20.35 -12.54
CA ASN A 209 4.93 -21.40 -13.54
C ASN A 209 6.02 -21.10 -14.58
N TRP A 210 6.84 -22.09 -14.92
CA TRP A 210 7.88 -21.94 -15.92
C TRP A 210 7.97 -23.22 -16.78
N GLY A 211 7.64 -23.11 -18.05
CA GLY A 211 7.75 -24.24 -18.98
C GLY A 211 7.20 -25.55 -18.40
N ASP A 212 8.10 -26.46 -18.07
CA ASP A 212 7.76 -27.81 -17.56
C ASP A 212 7.69 -27.89 -16.03
N GLY A 213 7.74 -26.76 -15.32
CA GLY A 213 7.74 -26.71 -13.85
C GLY A 213 6.75 -25.71 -13.26
N SER A 214 6.47 -25.88 -11.98
CA SER A 214 5.70 -24.93 -11.17
C SER A 214 6.16 -24.96 -9.72
N TYR A 215 6.02 -23.81 -9.07
CA TYR A 215 6.19 -23.64 -7.62
C TYR A 215 4.96 -22.98 -7.05
N SER A 216 4.56 -23.40 -5.86
CA SER A 216 3.58 -22.67 -5.06
C SER A 216 3.96 -22.72 -3.58
N SER A 217 3.77 -21.60 -2.91
CA SER A 217 3.82 -21.47 -1.46
C SER A 217 2.41 -21.09 -1.01
N THR A 218 1.86 -21.81 -0.04
CA THR A 218 0.48 -21.62 0.40
C THR A 218 0.43 -21.64 1.92
N ALA A 219 -0.06 -20.58 2.51
CA ALA A 219 -0.34 -20.51 3.93
C ALA A 219 -1.54 -21.38 4.28
N ILE A 220 -1.40 -22.24 5.29
CA ILE A 220 -2.40 -23.26 5.65
C ILE A 220 -3.06 -22.97 6.97
N ALA A 221 -2.32 -22.51 7.98
CA ALA A 221 -2.84 -22.27 9.31
C ALA A 221 -1.98 -21.27 10.09
N ALA A 222 -2.60 -20.62 11.05
CA ALA A 222 -1.92 -19.77 12.01
C ALA A 222 -2.19 -20.26 13.45
N SER A 223 -1.26 -19.98 14.36
CA SER A 223 -1.39 -20.25 15.78
C SER A 223 -0.64 -19.18 16.56
N GLU A 224 -1.22 -18.72 17.66
CA GLU A 224 -0.56 -17.86 18.62
C GLU A 224 0.49 -18.65 19.43
N VAL A 225 1.62 -18.00 19.70
CA VAL A 225 2.66 -18.51 20.61
C VAL A 225 2.87 -17.50 21.71
N ASN A 226 2.34 -17.84 22.89
CA ASN A 226 2.59 -17.09 24.11
C ASN A 226 3.95 -17.53 24.71
N ASN A 227 4.96 -16.67 24.60
CA ASN A 227 6.35 -17.04 24.88
C ASN A 227 6.65 -17.10 26.39
N ASN A 228 5.91 -16.37 27.22
CA ASN A 228 6.14 -16.31 28.68
C ASN A 228 5.07 -17.00 29.52
N GLY A 229 3.96 -17.45 28.93
CA GLY A 229 2.83 -17.98 29.68
C GLY A 229 2.21 -16.94 30.63
N THR A 230 2.37 -15.66 30.33
CA THR A 230 1.80 -14.53 31.07
C THR A 230 0.75 -13.87 30.17
N ASP A 231 -0.50 -14.00 30.54
CA ASP A 231 -1.62 -13.40 29.79
C ASP A 231 -1.60 -11.85 29.81
N ASP A 232 -0.69 -11.25 30.59
CA ASP A 232 -0.65 -9.79 30.81
C ASP A 232 0.47 -9.07 30.02
N ASP A 233 1.43 -9.79 29.42
CA ASP A 233 2.53 -9.21 28.64
C ASP A 233 2.53 -9.80 27.22
N THR A 234 1.97 -9.04 26.27
CA THR A 234 1.89 -9.42 24.86
C THR A 234 3.05 -8.92 24.04
N THR A 235 4.06 -8.30 24.64
CA THR A 235 5.17 -7.67 23.90
C THR A 235 6.14 -8.67 23.27
N ASP A 236 6.15 -9.90 23.75
CA ASP A 236 6.98 -11.02 23.27
C ASP A 236 6.15 -12.14 22.61
N ASP A 237 4.83 -11.99 22.55
CA ASP A 237 3.97 -12.92 21.85
C ASP A 237 4.13 -12.74 20.33
N TYR A 238 4.04 -13.84 19.63
CA TYR A 238 4.09 -13.88 18.20
C TYR A 238 3.18 -14.98 17.65
N TYR A 239 2.88 -14.89 16.38
CA TYR A 239 2.10 -15.91 15.68
C TYR A 239 3.03 -16.78 14.84
N GLN A 240 2.66 -18.04 14.69
CA GLN A 240 3.29 -18.95 13.75
C GLN A 240 2.35 -19.24 12.60
N VAL A 241 2.85 -19.12 11.36
CA VAL A 241 2.11 -19.45 10.15
C VAL A 241 2.77 -20.67 9.51
N ALA A 242 2.00 -21.73 9.33
CA ALA A 242 2.43 -22.93 8.63
C ALA A 242 2.22 -22.74 7.11
N VAL A 243 3.29 -22.85 6.36
CA VAL A 243 3.30 -22.69 4.91
C VAL A 243 3.72 -23.98 4.25
N LYS A 244 2.92 -24.43 3.27
CA LYS A 244 3.19 -25.57 2.43
C LYS A 244 3.79 -25.12 1.11
N ASN A 245 5.00 -25.56 0.82
CA ASN A 245 5.64 -25.36 -0.47
C ASN A 245 5.43 -26.61 -1.35
N SER A 246 5.10 -26.38 -2.59
CA SER A 246 4.96 -27.44 -3.58
C SER A 246 5.73 -27.09 -4.83
N ASN A 247 6.67 -27.98 -5.22
CA ASN A 247 7.43 -27.87 -6.46
C ASN A 247 7.06 -29.01 -7.39
N SER A 248 6.82 -28.71 -8.63
CA SER A 248 6.65 -29.75 -9.64
C SER A 248 7.49 -29.45 -10.88
N TRP A 249 8.06 -30.50 -11.46
CA TRP A 249 8.82 -30.40 -12.70
C TRP A 249 8.66 -31.67 -13.53
N THR A 250 8.81 -31.55 -14.83
CA THR A 250 8.82 -32.68 -15.74
C THR A 250 10.27 -33.02 -16.06
N ASP A 251 10.65 -34.26 -15.83
CA ASP A 251 11.95 -34.81 -16.23
C ASP A 251 12.01 -34.90 -17.77
N TRP A 252 12.85 -34.09 -18.37
CA TRP A 252 12.98 -34.00 -19.83
C TRP A 252 13.47 -35.31 -20.51
N GLN A 253 14.06 -36.23 -19.74
CA GLN A 253 14.54 -37.54 -20.28
C GLN A 253 13.45 -38.59 -20.24
N THR A 254 12.59 -38.55 -19.25
CA THR A 254 11.59 -39.60 -18.99
C THR A 254 10.16 -39.15 -19.26
N ASP A 255 9.95 -37.85 -19.49
CA ASP A 255 8.65 -37.20 -19.62
C ASP A 255 7.72 -37.47 -18.40
N GLN A 256 8.33 -37.70 -17.23
CA GLN A 256 7.60 -37.94 -15.98
C GLN A 256 7.55 -36.69 -15.12
N LYS A 257 6.34 -36.36 -14.66
CA LYS A 257 6.13 -35.27 -13.71
C LYS A 257 6.49 -35.73 -12.30
N THR A 258 7.38 -34.98 -11.66
CA THR A 258 7.76 -35.17 -10.25
C THR A 258 7.23 -34.01 -9.44
N THR A 259 6.71 -34.30 -8.25
CA THR A 259 6.26 -33.26 -7.30
C THR A 259 6.96 -33.50 -5.96
N SER A 260 7.50 -32.45 -5.37
CA SER A 260 7.99 -32.45 -3.99
C SER A 260 7.21 -31.43 -3.16
N GLU A 261 7.00 -31.74 -1.91
CA GLU A 261 6.36 -30.88 -0.93
C GLU A 261 7.25 -30.76 0.29
N ASP A 262 7.34 -29.56 0.83
CA ASP A 262 7.97 -29.28 2.11
C ASP A 262 7.11 -28.28 2.93
N TRP A 263 7.48 -28.11 4.20
CA TRP A 263 6.76 -27.25 5.12
C TRP A 263 7.72 -26.27 5.77
N GLN A 264 7.27 -25.03 5.92
CA GLN A 264 7.97 -23.99 6.65
C GLN A 264 7.06 -23.38 7.71
N ILE A 265 7.65 -22.93 8.80
CA ILE A 265 6.93 -22.19 9.84
C ILE A 265 7.55 -20.81 9.92
N TYR A 266 6.73 -19.80 9.73
CA TYR A 266 7.11 -18.40 9.85
C TYR A 266 6.64 -17.82 11.18
N ALA A 267 7.45 -16.98 11.79
CA ALA A 267 7.07 -16.20 12.96
C ALA A 267 6.61 -14.81 12.48
N ILE A 268 5.39 -14.43 12.84
CA ILE A 268 4.78 -13.13 12.55
C ILE A 268 4.58 -12.40 13.87
N TYR A 269 5.14 -11.22 14.00
CA TYR A 269 4.98 -10.37 15.18
C TYR A 269 3.76 -9.46 15.03
N ALA A 270 3.24 -8.93 16.15
CA ALA A 270 2.03 -8.12 16.16
C ALA A 270 2.11 -6.84 15.28
N SER A 271 3.32 -6.46 14.86
CA SER A 271 3.53 -5.36 13.91
C SER A 271 3.42 -5.77 12.43
N GLY A 272 3.16 -7.04 12.14
CA GLY A 272 3.05 -7.57 10.76
C GLY A 272 4.36 -7.96 10.10
#